data_cb42bc3e3f74ed75048e3056740ae232
#
_entry.id   cb42bc3e3f74ed75048e3056740ae232
#
_cell.length_a   1.000
_cell.length_b   1.000
_cell.length_c   1.000
_cell.angle_alpha   90.00
_cell.angle_beta   90.00
_cell.angle_gamma   90.00
#
_symmetry.space_group_name_H-M   'P 1'
#
loop_
_entity.id
_entity.type
_entity.pdbx_description
1 polymer ?
#
loop_
_entity_poly.entity_id
_entity_poly.type
_entity_poly.pdbx_seq_one_letter_code
_entity_poly.pdbx_strand_id
1 'polypeptide(L)'
;DEYMSIYGVNTWAMSTYESRRGLARNYITPIIGDMLLSDITPRMMDKYYRDLLSVKTVSVNNRKPTSEYLTPHTVREIHKLLRSAFNQAVRWELISRNPVLNATLPKEEHKERDIWTAETLSKAMEVCDDPILSLALNLAFSCSLRIGEMLGLTWDCIDIAPQSIENGSAYIFVNKELQRVTRGALDDLSDK
;
A
#
# COMPACT_ATOMS: atom_id res chain seq x y z
N ASP A 1 5.06 1.71 -19.44
CA ASP A 1 6.38 1.31 -18.86
C ASP A 1 7.24 2.53 -18.55
N GLU A 2 7.37 3.49 -19.46
CA GLU A 2 8.21 4.68 -19.32
C GLU A 2 7.88 5.51 -18.05
N TYR A 3 6.59 5.70 -17.72
CA TYR A 3 6.17 6.35 -16.49
C TYR A 3 6.70 5.65 -15.22
N MET A 4 6.72 4.32 -15.22
CA MET A 4 7.24 3.55 -14.07
C MET A 4 8.76 3.67 -13.97
N SER A 5 9.47 3.54 -15.09
CA SER A 5 10.95 3.53 -15.12
C SER A 5 11.57 4.93 -14.91
N ILE A 6 10.94 5.99 -15.45
CA ILE A 6 11.49 7.36 -15.35
C ILE A 6 10.96 8.07 -14.10
N TYR A 7 9.65 8.06 -13.88
CA TYR A 7 9.04 8.80 -12.77
C TYR A 7 8.93 7.96 -11.48
N GLY A 8 8.40 6.74 -11.60
CA GLY A 8 8.09 5.90 -10.43
C GLY A 8 9.34 5.55 -9.62
N VAL A 9 10.37 5.08 -10.29
CA VAL A 9 11.64 4.68 -9.66
C VAL A 9 12.32 5.85 -8.94
N ASN A 10 12.20 7.07 -9.46
CA ASN A 10 12.84 8.25 -8.88
C ASN A 10 12.04 8.93 -7.76
N THR A 11 10.71 8.66 -7.69
CA THR A 11 9.81 9.47 -6.86
C THR A 11 9.16 8.69 -5.73
N TRP A 12 8.97 7.37 -5.91
CA TRP A 12 8.19 6.57 -4.96
C TRP A 12 9.07 5.80 -3.99
N ALA A 13 8.55 5.64 -2.77
CA ALA A 13 9.08 4.64 -1.84
C ALA A 13 8.97 3.24 -2.47
N MET A 14 9.90 2.36 -2.14
CA MET A 14 10.03 1.00 -2.70
C MET A 14 8.72 0.20 -2.62
N SER A 15 8.07 0.22 -1.47
CA SER A 15 6.78 -0.47 -1.25
C SER A 15 5.65 0.06 -2.14
N THR A 16 5.66 1.38 -2.40
CA THR A 16 4.71 2.03 -3.32
C THR A 16 4.99 1.63 -4.76
N TYR A 17 6.26 1.62 -5.17
CA TYR A 17 6.68 1.20 -6.49
C TYR A 17 6.26 -0.24 -6.78
N GLU A 18 6.56 -1.16 -5.85
CA GLU A 18 6.19 -2.57 -5.97
C GLU A 18 4.68 -2.77 -6.10
N SER A 19 3.91 -2.12 -5.25
CA SER A 19 2.44 -2.18 -5.28
C SER A 19 1.89 -1.71 -6.63
N ARG A 20 2.34 -0.56 -7.11
CA ARG A 20 1.91 0.03 -8.38
C ARG A 20 2.36 -0.79 -9.59
N ARG A 21 3.58 -1.34 -9.55
CA ARG A 21 4.08 -2.28 -10.55
C ARG A 21 3.19 -3.52 -10.64
N GLY A 22 2.79 -4.07 -9.49
CA GLY A 22 1.84 -5.19 -9.43
C GLY A 22 0.50 -4.86 -10.08
N LEU A 23 -0.07 -3.69 -9.81
CA LEU A 23 -1.31 -3.25 -10.44
C LEU A 23 -1.15 -3.06 -11.96
N ALA A 24 -0.06 -2.42 -12.39
CA ALA A 24 0.22 -2.21 -13.80
C ALA A 24 0.34 -3.55 -14.55
N ARG A 25 1.20 -4.46 -14.07
CA ARG A 25 1.47 -5.74 -14.70
C ARG A 25 0.25 -6.65 -14.76
N ASN A 26 -0.55 -6.68 -13.69
CA ASN A 26 -1.62 -7.68 -13.58
C ASN A 26 -2.94 -7.19 -14.20
N TYR A 27 -3.19 -5.88 -14.22
CA TYR A 27 -4.53 -5.36 -14.57
C TYR A 27 -4.53 -4.28 -15.64
N ILE A 28 -3.46 -3.50 -15.79
CA ILE A 28 -3.41 -2.41 -16.77
C ILE A 28 -2.82 -2.89 -18.10
N THR A 29 -1.57 -3.35 -18.08
CA THR A 29 -0.85 -3.77 -19.28
C THR A 29 -1.57 -4.85 -20.09
N PRO A 30 -2.14 -5.92 -19.48
CA PRO A 30 -2.81 -6.96 -20.26
C PRO A 30 -4.11 -6.52 -20.94
N ILE A 31 -4.72 -5.42 -20.51
CA ILE A 31 -6.07 -5.01 -20.98
C ILE A 31 -5.99 -3.79 -21.87
N ILE A 32 -5.20 -2.79 -21.51
CA ILE A 32 -5.11 -1.51 -22.24
C ILE A 32 -3.67 -1.13 -22.63
N GLY A 33 -2.68 -1.97 -22.36
CA GLY A 33 -1.26 -1.65 -22.53
C GLY A 33 -0.84 -1.44 -23.99
N ASP A 34 -1.49 -2.10 -24.94
CA ASP A 34 -1.19 -2.00 -26.36
C ASP A 34 -1.96 -0.88 -27.09
N MET A 35 -2.81 -0.13 -26.35
CA MET A 35 -3.59 0.96 -26.92
C MET A 35 -2.76 2.23 -27.04
N LEU A 36 -2.96 2.98 -28.12
CA LEU A 36 -2.37 4.30 -28.27
C LEU A 36 -2.97 5.25 -27.21
N LEU A 37 -2.13 6.10 -26.63
CA LEU A 37 -2.56 7.08 -25.63
C LEU A 37 -3.66 8.02 -26.17
N SER A 38 -3.60 8.35 -27.47
CA SER A 38 -4.61 9.16 -28.19
C SER A 38 -6.00 8.53 -28.24
N ASP A 39 -6.07 7.21 -28.21
CA ASP A 39 -7.31 6.45 -28.39
C ASP A 39 -8.04 6.21 -27.07
N ILE A 40 -7.37 6.45 -25.94
CA ILE A 40 -7.95 6.30 -24.62
C ILE A 40 -8.89 7.47 -24.31
N THR A 41 -10.17 7.15 -24.18
CA THR A 41 -11.23 8.14 -23.90
C THR A 41 -11.84 7.93 -22.52
N PRO A 42 -12.50 8.96 -21.93
CA PRO A 42 -13.23 8.81 -20.67
C PRO A 42 -14.26 7.67 -20.68
N ARG A 43 -15.01 7.53 -21.79
CA ARG A 43 -15.99 6.45 -21.96
C ARG A 43 -15.35 5.06 -21.93
N MET A 44 -14.16 4.91 -22.51
CA MET A 44 -13.42 3.66 -22.44
C MET A 44 -12.97 3.38 -21.02
N MET A 45 -12.55 4.39 -20.27
CA MET A 45 -12.15 4.24 -18.88
C MET A 45 -13.32 3.83 -17.99
N ASP A 46 -14.52 4.37 -18.23
CA ASP A 46 -15.75 3.94 -17.54
C ASP A 46 -16.04 2.46 -17.78
N LYS A 47 -15.93 2.02 -19.03
CA LYS A 47 -16.10 0.60 -19.40
C LYS A 47 -15.02 -0.26 -18.75
N TYR A 48 -13.76 0.12 -18.82
CA TYR A 48 -12.63 -0.57 -18.24
C TYR A 48 -12.80 -0.77 -16.73
N TYR A 49 -13.16 0.27 -15.96
CA TYR A 49 -13.38 0.15 -14.52
C TYR A 49 -14.55 -0.76 -14.16
N ARG A 50 -15.61 -0.74 -14.93
CA ARG A 50 -16.74 -1.67 -14.76
C ARG A 50 -16.31 -3.11 -15.03
N ASP A 51 -15.59 -3.33 -16.12
CA ASP A 51 -15.17 -4.67 -16.54
C ASP A 51 -14.12 -5.26 -15.58
N LEU A 52 -13.28 -4.43 -14.94
CA LEU A 52 -12.34 -4.84 -13.90
C LEU A 52 -13.01 -5.54 -12.71
N LEU A 53 -14.25 -5.19 -12.36
CA LEU A 53 -14.98 -5.85 -11.26
C LEU A 53 -15.29 -7.33 -11.54
N SER A 54 -15.18 -7.76 -12.80
CA SER A 54 -15.33 -9.16 -13.22
C SER A 54 -13.99 -9.87 -13.42
N VAL A 55 -12.88 -9.18 -13.21
CA VAL A 55 -11.53 -9.76 -13.33
C VAL A 55 -11.15 -10.44 -12.02
N LYS A 56 -10.61 -11.66 -12.11
CA LYS A 56 -10.13 -12.41 -10.94
C LYS A 56 -8.92 -11.73 -10.31
N THR A 57 -8.92 -11.75 -8.98
CA THR A 57 -7.79 -11.23 -8.20
C THR A 57 -6.58 -12.15 -8.33
N VAL A 58 -5.45 -11.57 -8.70
CA VAL A 58 -4.18 -12.29 -8.81
C VAL A 58 -3.60 -12.53 -7.41
N SER A 59 -3.24 -13.77 -7.12
CA SER A 59 -2.55 -14.13 -5.87
C SER A 59 -1.14 -13.54 -5.87
N VAL A 60 -0.79 -12.87 -4.78
CA VAL A 60 0.54 -12.29 -4.58
C VAL A 60 1.24 -13.03 -3.43
N ASN A 61 2.48 -13.46 -3.65
CA ASN A 61 3.30 -14.14 -2.65
C ASN A 61 2.63 -15.39 -2.03
N ASN A 62 1.95 -16.20 -2.84
CA ASN A 62 1.23 -17.41 -2.43
C ASN A 62 0.13 -17.18 -1.36
N ARG A 63 -0.30 -15.94 -1.16
CA ARG A 63 -1.42 -15.63 -0.27
C ARG A 63 -2.73 -15.72 -1.05
N LYS A 64 -3.70 -16.44 -0.50
CA LYS A 64 -5.06 -16.45 -1.06
C LYS A 64 -5.60 -15.01 -1.04
N PRO A 65 -6.14 -14.52 -2.17
CA PRO A 65 -6.79 -13.22 -2.20
C PRO A 65 -8.01 -13.21 -1.29
N THR A 66 -8.29 -12.08 -0.67
CA THR A 66 -9.45 -11.89 0.22
C THR A 66 -10.77 -11.91 -0.55
N SER A 67 -10.74 -11.64 -1.85
CA SER A 67 -11.89 -11.65 -2.75
C SER A 67 -11.51 -12.37 -4.04
N GLU A 68 -12.45 -13.16 -4.61
CA GLU A 68 -12.24 -13.85 -5.88
C GLU A 68 -12.07 -12.86 -7.04
N TYR A 69 -12.83 -11.77 -7.04
CA TYR A 69 -12.81 -10.71 -8.05
C TYR A 69 -12.27 -9.41 -7.47
N LEU A 70 -11.84 -8.50 -8.34
CA LEU A 70 -11.37 -7.18 -7.93
C LEU A 70 -12.47 -6.39 -7.22
N THR A 71 -12.11 -5.79 -6.11
CA THR A 71 -13.00 -4.93 -5.33
C THR A 71 -13.03 -3.50 -5.88
N PRO A 72 -14.10 -2.71 -5.62
CA PRO A 72 -14.14 -1.28 -5.94
C PRO A 72 -12.93 -0.51 -5.40
N HIS A 73 -12.41 -0.91 -4.21
CA HIS A 73 -11.19 -0.34 -3.63
C HIS A 73 -9.98 -0.55 -4.56
N THR A 74 -9.76 -1.77 -5.05
CA THR A 74 -8.63 -2.07 -5.96
C THR A 74 -8.77 -1.30 -7.28
N VAL A 75 -10.00 -1.19 -7.82
CA VAL A 75 -10.25 -0.37 -9.02
C VAL A 75 -9.91 1.10 -8.79
N ARG A 76 -10.17 1.65 -7.59
CA ARG A 76 -9.76 3.01 -7.21
C ARG A 76 -8.24 3.17 -7.15
N GLU A 77 -7.51 2.18 -6.65
CA GLU A 77 -6.03 2.23 -6.64
C GLU A 77 -5.46 2.19 -8.07
N ILE A 78 -6.06 1.38 -8.96
CA ILE A 78 -5.72 1.38 -10.40
C ILE A 78 -6.02 2.76 -11.02
N HIS A 79 -7.17 3.36 -10.71
CA HIS A 79 -7.51 4.72 -11.17
C HIS A 79 -6.50 5.76 -10.69
N LYS A 80 -6.08 5.73 -9.42
CA LYS A 80 -5.07 6.66 -8.88
C LYS A 80 -3.77 6.56 -9.65
N LEU A 81 -3.32 5.33 -9.94
CA LEU A 81 -2.11 5.08 -10.73
C LEU A 81 -2.25 5.64 -12.15
N LEU A 82 -3.34 5.31 -12.85
CA LEU A 82 -3.60 5.79 -14.20
C LEU A 82 -3.74 7.31 -14.24
N ARG A 83 -4.49 7.90 -13.30
CA ARG A 83 -4.64 9.35 -13.20
C ARG A 83 -3.29 10.06 -13.07
N SER A 84 -2.41 9.52 -12.25
CA SER A 84 -1.05 10.05 -12.07
C SER A 84 -0.20 9.88 -13.34
N ALA A 85 -0.25 8.70 -13.98
CA ALA A 85 0.48 8.43 -15.22
C ALA A 85 0.02 9.33 -16.38
N PHE A 86 -1.30 9.48 -16.57
CA PHE A 86 -1.84 10.37 -17.61
C PHE A 86 -1.62 11.86 -17.31
N ASN A 87 -1.59 12.28 -16.04
CA ASN A 87 -1.16 13.63 -15.70
C ASN A 87 0.32 13.86 -16.08
N GLN A 88 1.18 12.85 -15.89
CA GLN A 88 2.56 12.93 -16.29
C GLN A 88 2.71 12.93 -17.82
N ALA A 89 1.90 12.15 -18.53
CA ALA A 89 1.87 12.17 -20.00
C ALA A 89 1.47 13.55 -20.57
N VAL A 90 0.56 14.27 -19.89
CA VAL A 90 0.24 15.67 -20.24
C VAL A 90 1.43 16.58 -19.99
N ARG A 91 2.16 16.44 -18.88
CA ARG A 91 3.37 17.22 -18.58
C ARG A 91 4.51 16.94 -19.56
N TRP A 92 4.60 15.73 -20.08
CA TRP A 92 5.55 15.33 -21.12
C TRP A 92 5.07 15.69 -22.54
N GLU A 93 3.93 16.39 -22.66
CA GLU A 93 3.33 16.81 -23.92
C GLU A 93 2.98 15.66 -24.88
N LEU A 94 2.84 14.44 -24.37
CA LEU A 94 2.42 13.27 -25.15
C LEU A 94 0.93 13.30 -25.50
N ILE A 95 0.13 13.93 -24.66
CA ILE A 95 -1.31 14.13 -24.85
C ILE A 95 -1.71 15.51 -24.32
N SER A 96 -2.76 16.09 -24.89
CA SER A 96 -3.24 17.43 -24.52
C SER A 96 -4.09 17.46 -23.25
N ARG A 97 -4.70 16.33 -22.87
CA ARG A 97 -5.60 16.22 -21.71
C ARG A 97 -5.58 14.82 -21.12
N ASN A 98 -5.81 14.73 -19.81
CA ASN A 98 -5.92 13.46 -19.12
C ASN A 98 -7.34 12.87 -19.24
N PRO A 99 -7.55 11.76 -19.95
CA PRO A 99 -8.87 11.15 -20.14
C PRO A 99 -9.46 10.53 -18.85
N VAL A 100 -8.61 10.24 -17.87
CA VAL A 100 -9.00 9.55 -16.63
C VAL A 100 -9.68 10.50 -15.64
N LEU A 101 -9.48 11.82 -15.75
CA LEU A 101 -10.04 12.79 -14.81
C LEU A 101 -11.56 12.77 -14.72
N ASN A 102 -12.23 12.52 -15.86
CA ASN A 102 -13.69 12.52 -15.98
C ASN A 102 -14.29 11.11 -15.97
N ALA A 103 -13.50 10.09 -15.64
CA ALA A 103 -13.99 8.72 -15.58
C ALA A 103 -14.78 8.44 -14.29
N THR A 104 -15.86 7.69 -14.41
CA THR A 104 -16.75 7.30 -13.32
C THR A 104 -16.21 6.06 -12.61
N LEU A 105 -16.04 6.16 -11.30
CA LEU A 105 -15.57 5.05 -10.48
C LEU A 105 -16.72 4.22 -9.92
N PRO A 106 -16.52 2.90 -9.71
CA PRO A 106 -17.47 2.08 -8.98
C PRO A 106 -17.70 2.63 -7.57
N LYS A 107 -18.94 2.52 -7.09
CA LYS A 107 -19.29 2.89 -5.71
C LYS A 107 -18.62 1.92 -4.76
N GLU A 108 -17.95 2.47 -3.76
CA GLU A 108 -17.36 1.71 -2.66
C GLU A 108 -18.29 1.77 -1.44
N GLU A 109 -18.63 0.61 -0.90
CA GLU A 109 -19.33 0.54 0.37
C GLU A 109 -18.32 0.60 1.50
N HIS A 110 -18.43 1.60 2.34
CA HIS A 110 -17.63 1.70 3.57
C HIS A 110 -18.20 0.71 4.59
N LYS A 111 -17.42 -0.34 4.88
CA LYS A 111 -17.69 -1.17 6.05
C LYS A 111 -16.98 -0.54 7.24
N GLU A 112 -17.72 -0.22 8.29
CA GLU A 112 -17.13 0.15 9.57
C GLU A 112 -16.29 -1.03 10.07
N ARG A 113 -15.11 -0.71 10.58
CA ARG A 113 -14.24 -1.70 11.21
C ARG A 113 -14.49 -1.68 12.70
N ASP A 114 -14.63 -2.84 13.30
CA ASP A 114 -14.67 -2.97 14.74
C ASP A 114 -13.34 -2.49 15.33
N ILE A 115 -13.44 -1.57 16.28
CA ILE A 115 -12.29 -1.05 17.02
C ILE A 115 -12.27 -1.76 18.36
N TRP A 116 -11.13 -2.31 18.73
CA TRP A 116 -10.96 -2.96 20.02
C TRP A 116 -11.10 -1.94 21.14
N THR A 117 -11.92 -2.28 22.13
CA THR A 117 -12.01 -1.53 23.39
C THR A 117 -10.91 -1.96 24.33
N ALA A 118 -10.71 -1.20 25.43
CA ALA A 118 -9.77 -1.55 26.49
C ALA A 118 -10.09 -2.93 27.08
N GLU A 119 -11.39 -3.25 27.27
CA GLU A 119 -11.81 -4.56 27.80
C GLU A 119 -11.50 -5.70 26.82
N THR A 120 -11.67 -5.47 25.52
CA THR A 120 -11.31 -6.45 24.49
C THR A 120 -9.82 -6.71 24.48
N LEU A 121 -9.02 -5.65 24.62
CA LEU A 121 -7.57 -5.77 24.73
C LEU A 121 -7.17 -6.55 25.97
N SER A 122 -7.70 -6.19 27.15
CA SER A 122 -7.38 -6.90 28.41
C SER A 122 -7.65 -8.39 28.30
N LYS A 123 -8.82 -8.77 27.76
CA LYS A 123 -9.15 -10.19 27.52
C LYS A 123 -8.20 -10.87 26.54
N ALA A 124 -7.78 -10.18 25.48
CA ALA A 124 -6.82 -10.72 24.51
C ALA A 124 -5.46 -10.94 25.17
N MET A 125 -5.03 -10.05 26.05
CA MET A 125 -3.78 -10.16 26.81
C MET A 125 -3.81 -11.33 27.81
N GLU A 126 -4.94 -11.56 28.49
CA GLU A 126 -5.14 -12.66 29.44
C GLU A 126 -5.01 -14.04 28.80
N VAL A 127 -5.40 -14.19 27.52
CA VAL A 127 -5.35 -15.47 26.80
C VAL A 127 -4.14 -15.59 25.86
N CYS A 128 -3.27 -14.59 25.83
CA CYS A 128 -2.11 -14.54 24.95
C CYS A 128 -0.91 -15.22 25.62
N ASP A 129 -0.61 -16.45 25.22
CA ASP A 129 0.54 -17.21 25.72
C ASP A 129 1.85 -16.91 24.98
N ASP A 130 1.78 -16.18 23.86
CA ASP A 130 2.97 -15.79 23.08
C ASP A 130 3.54 -14.47 23.60
N PRO A 131 4.77 -14.48 24.20
CA PRO A 131 5.37 -13.27 24.79
C PRO A 131 5.70 -12.20 23.73
N ILE A 132 5.99 -12.59 22.48
CA ILE A 132 6.29 -11.64 21.40
C ILE A 132 5.00 -10.93 20.97
N LEU A 133 3.92 -11.70 20.81
CA LEU A 133 2.61 -11.14 20.48
C LEU A 133 2.08 -10.24 21.60
N SER A 134 2.24 -10.65 22.86
CA SER A 134 1.88 -9.85 24.03
C SER A 134 2.62 -8.52 24.06
N LEU A 135 3.95 -8.54 23.81
CA LEU A 135 4.76 -7.33 23.73
C LEU A 135 4.29 -6.43 22.56
N ALA A 136 4.04 -7.01 21.39
CA ALA A 136 3.56 -6.27 20.23
C ALA A 136 2.20 -5.58 20.47
N LEU A 137 1.27 -6.28 21.15
CA LEU A 137 -0.02 -5.72 21.55
C LEU A 137 0.18 -4.54 22.52
N ASN A 138 1.04 -4.68 23.52
CA ASN A 138 1.36 -3.60 24.45
C ASN A 138 1.93 -2.38 23.73
N LEU A 139 2.91 -2.56 22.86
CA LEU A 139 3.52 -1.48 22.09
C LEU A 139 2.52 -0.80 21.14
N ALA A 140 1.66 -1.58 20.48
CA ALA A 140 0.63 -1.04 19.59
C ALA A 140 -0.36 -0.15 20.36
N PHE A 141 -0.82 -0.59 21.53
CA PHE A 141 -1.86 0.13 22.27
C PHE A 141 -1.29 1.25 23.16
N SER A 142 -0.18 1.02 23.83
CA SER A 142 0.40 2.03 24.74
C SER A 142 1.17 3.12 24.01
N CYS A 143 1.89 2.75 22.93
CA CYS A 143 2.73 3.67 22.18
C CYS A 143 2.18 4.02 20.80
N SER A 144 1.04 3.42 20.40
CA SER A 144 0.41 3.62 19.06
C SER A 144 1.35 3.31 17.90
N LEU A 145 2.30 2.38 18.07
CA LEU A 145 3.27 2.02 17.04
C LEU A 145 2.62 1.20 15.92
N ARG A 146 3.01 1.52 14.70
CA ARG A 146 2.68 0.70 13.54
C ARG A 146 3.54 -0.57 13.53
N ILE A 147 3.04 -1.63 12.89
CA ILE A 147 3.76 -2.91 12.85
C ILE A 147 5.18 -2.78 12.28
N GLY A 148 5.38 -1.97 11.26
CA GLY A 148 6.70 -1.72 10.67
C GLY A 148 7.64 -0.99 11.64
N GLU A 149 7.14 -0.05 12.41
CA GLU A 149 7.86 0.68 13.44
C GLU A 149 8.26 -0.26 14.60
N MET A 150 7.32 -1.09 15.07
CA MET A 150 7.62 -2.11 16.10
C MET A 150 8.70 -3.09 15.66
N LEU A 151 8.60 -3.60 14.43
CA LEU A 151 9.59 -4.54 13.88
C LEU A 151 10.95 -3.89 13.60
N GLY A 152 10.97 -2.56 13.43
CA GLY A 152 12.18 -1.76 13.25
C GLY A 152 12.88 -1.35 14.54
N LEU A 153 12.26 -1.57 15.72
CA LEU A 153 12.87 -1.21 17.00
C LEU A 153 14.12 -2.04 17.27
N THR A 154 15.15 -1.37 17.74
CA THR A 154 16.42 -1.94 18.18
C THR A 154 16.80 -1.32 19.52
N TRP A 155 17.68 -1.95 20.27
CA TRP A 155 18.06 -1.53 21.62
C TRP A 155 18.64 -0.11 21.71
N ASP A 156 19.25 0.38 20.64
CA ASP A 156 19.73 1.77 20.52
C ASP A 156 18.60 2.82 20.46
N CYS A 157 17.36 2.39 20.25
CA CYS A 157 16.17 3.26 20.20
C CYS A 157 15.42 3.28 21.55
N ILE A 158 15.88 2.56 22.57
CA ILE A 158 15.11 2.32 23.79
C ILE A 158 15.97 2.69 25.00
N ASP A 159 15.46 3.56 25.86
CA ASP A 159 16.01 3.81 27.19
C ASP A 159 15.01 3.34 28.26
N ILE A 160 15.31 2.20 28.88
CA ILE A 160 14.58 1.60 30.00
C ILE A 160 15.52 1.34 31.18
N ALA A 161 16.59 2.11 31.31
CA ALA A 161 17.45 2.03 32.46
C ALA A 161 16.63 2.26 33.77
N PRO A 162 16.92 1.55 34.86
CA PRO A 162 16.18 1.71 36.11
C PRO A 162 16.07 3.16 36.58
N GLN A 163 17.13 3.94 36.44
CA GLN A 163 17.16 5.35 36.78
C GLN A 163 16.25 6.19 35.87
N SER A 164 16.20 5.88 34.56
CA SER A 164 15.33 6.56 33.61
C SER A 164 13.87 6.26 33.88
N ILE A 165 13.53 5.04 34.29
CA ILE A 165 12.19 4.64 34.72
C ILE A 165 11.80 5.39 36.00
N GLU A 166 12.64 5.39 37.01
CA GLU A 166 12.39 6.07 38.31
C GLU A 166 12.20 7.59 38.13
N ASN A 167 12.97 8.20 37.23
CA ASN A 167 12.90 9.63 36.94
C ASN A 167 11.78 10.00 35.95
N GLY A 168 11.04 9.02 35.39
CA GLY A 168 10.04 9.24 34.35
C GLY A 168 10.61 9.75 33.02
N SER A 169 11.90 9.48 32.74
CA SER A 169 12.60 9.89 31.52
C SER A 169 12.83 8.72 30.54
N ALA A 170 12.32 7.54 30.85
CA ALA A 170 12.36 6.38 29.94
C ALA A 170 11.65 6.69 28.63
N TYR A 171 12.21 6.24 27.50
CA TYR A 171 11.64 6.52 26.20
C TYR A 171 11.85 5.41 25.18
N ILE A 172 11.02 5.42 24.15
CA ILE A 172 11.21 4.69 22.90
C ILE A 172 11.29 5.72 21.77
N PHE A 173 12.39 5.73 21.02
CA PHE A 173 12.61 6.64 19.90
C PHE A 173 12.38 5.94 18.59
N VAL A 174 11.30 6.31 17.87
CA VAL A 174 10.90 5.68 16.62
C VAL A 174 11.52 6.45 15.45
N ASN A 175 12.64 5.95 14.92
CA ASN A 175 13.40 6.57 13.82
C ASN A 175 13.56 5.68 12.59
N LYS A 176 13.04 4.45 12.63
CA LYS A 176 13.16 3.47 11.55
C LYS A 176 11.93 2.54 11.51
N GLU A 177 11.69 1.96 10.35
CA GLU A 177 10.67 0.94 10.17
C GLU A 177 11.23 -0.23 9.33
N LEU A 178 10.74 -1.42 9.59
CA LEU A 178 11.03 -2.60 8.78
C LEU A 178 9.89 -2.80 7.77
N GLN A 179 10.23 -2.80 6.50
CA GLN A 179 9.29 -3.08 5.41
C GLN A 179 9.65 -4.38 4.70
N ARG A 180 8.62 -5.14 4.34
CA ARG A 180 8.81 -6.33 3.50
C ARG A 180 8.67 -5.91 2.04
N VAL A 181 9.72 -6.12 1.26
CA VAL A 181 9.75 -5.90 -0.19
C VAL A 181 10.09 -7.19 -0.92
N THR A 182 9.72 -7.32 -2.19
CA THR A 182 10.12 -8.46 -3.01
C THR A 182 11.52 -8.25 -3.58
N ARG A 183 12.20 -9.37 -3.89
CA ARG A 183 13.53 -9.33 -4.48
C ARG A 183 13.56 -8.60 -5.82
N GLY A 184 12.52 -8.78 -6.66
CA GLY A 184 12.42 -8.08 -7.94
C GLY A 184 12.28 -6.55 -7.82
N ALA A 185 11.71 -6.02 -6.73
CA ALA A 185 11.67 -4.58 -6.48
C ALA A 185 13.05 -4.04 -6.05
N LEU A 186 13.85 -4.88 -5.36
CA LEU A 186 15.23 -4.54 -5.02
C LEU A 186 16.10 -4.48 -6.26
N ASP A 187 15.99 -5.48 -7.15
CA ASP A 187 16.80 -5.56 -8.37
C ASP A 187 16.54 -4.36 -9.29
N ASP A 188 15.29 -3.93 -9.47
CA ASP A 188 14.92 -2.75 -10.27
C ASP A 188 15.45 -1.41 -9.71
N LEU A 189 15.75 -1.36 -8.41
CA LEU A 189 16.20 -0.16 -7.70
C LEU A 189 17.68 -0.21 -7.31
N SER A 190 18.33 -1.37 -7.40
CA SER A 190 19.75 -1.56 -7.05
C SER A 190 20.71 -1.11 -8.14
N ASP A 191 20.24 -0.89 -9.36
CA ASP A 191 21.04 -0.39 -10.49
C ASP A 191 21.22 1.14 -10.45
N LYS A 192 21.04 1.76 -9.29
CA LYS A 192 21.23 3.18 -8.99
C LYS A 192 22.16 3.40 -7.82
#